data_dbc194b845d1e2ab5e005268e8a1337b
#
_entry.id   dbc194b845d1e2ab5e005268e8a1337b
#
_cell.length_a   1.000
_cell.length_b   1.000
_cell.length_c   1.000
_cell.angle_alpha   90.00
_cell.angle_beta   90.00
_cell.angle_gamma   90.00
#
_symmetry.space_group_name_H-M   'P 1'
#
loop_
_entity.id
_entity.type
_entity.pdbx_description
1 polymer ?
#
loop_
_entity_poly.entity_id
_entity_poly.type
_entity_poly.pdbx_seq_one_letter_code
_entity_poly.pdbx_strand_id
1 'polypeptide(L)'
;QAAGGGYAENPFRSLMLLNLGDGHFLDATESLGLSRFFGINVAGAGLADLDNDGDLDLVTAAPASLFLNNGDGTFSDHSSQAGYEGVGTVLAFGDYNLDGALDILFGQPQFDVDYLPGITFGKLYKNNGNENHWLRVELVGIESNRDGIGARLVTTSGDLQQTREIFGGLGRQQDEMIAHFGLGRHKQVDRLEIRWPSGQVDVLTDIPADQKIRVFEGRNAYHTIHPTAWETAPPDSMVVSNFVEVEAILRPPLFEPGAQITRIWTDLSKWGGPADFPLMDLGDGRFSLKTTLMANSPHGFRELSVHIEQTTSLGFYWTKLSKHFVILPAEDLVIFSEGAVGEGELVPVSGAELNPQDETVYEGRVALALKSSSFTVKYQLDNPPNIEGFSSLRFAFHPGEATVGFKPTFTVMVNHRLNKAVNLLTNETEGMSIDMEVKDWQGVEIPLSTYRGRLEDVRFFGNLRGTFYLDDIRVVAATPPPSSTAITETHTVSLPQTFILFQNYPNPFNSATVIRFALPVGGDVELSIFNLAGQRVATLVQGAREAGTYTVRWDGRDDDGQALASGVYLYRLRTGDGQQVETWKLLLLR
;
A
#
# COMPACT_ATOMS: atom_id res chain seq x y z
N GLN A 1 -0.46 63.34 -3.49
CA GLN A 1 0.88 63.48 -2.92
C GLN A 1 1.21 62.18 -2.24
N ALA A 2 2.25 61.53 -2.74
CA ALA A 2 2.79 60.31 -2.20
C ALA A 2 3.28 60.55 -0.78
N ALA A 3 2.80 59.79 0.14
CA ALA A 3 3.40 59.62 1.44
C ALA A 3 3.93 58.18 1.54
N GLY A 4 5.20 58.12 1.78
CA GLY A 4 6.05 57.10 2.33
C GLY A 4 5.61 55.63 2.23
N GLY A 5 6.47 54.83 1.59
CA GLY A 5 6.35 53.37 1.54
C GLY A 5 6.42 52.72 2.90
N GLY A 6 5.28 52.43 3.46
CA GLY A 6 5.10 51.26 4.30
C GLY A 6 4.93 50.08 3.36
N TYR A 7 5.68 49.02 3.53
CA TYR A 7 5.41 47.73 2.92
C TYR A 7 3.94 47.44 3.22
N ALA A 8 3.13 47.36 2.17
CA ALA A 8 1.70 47.03 2.29
C ALA A 8 1.57 45.83 3.21
N GLU A 9 0.68 45.94 4.17
CA GLU A 9 0.17 44.84 4.97
C GLU A 9 0.03 43.63 4.05
N ASN A 10 0.61 42.52 4.44
CA ASN A 10 0.83 41.30 3.70
C ASN A 10 -0.18 41.10 2.54
N PRO A 11 0.21 41.19 1.24
CA PRO A 11 -0.71 41.17 0.12
C PRO A 11 -1.41 39.79 -0.07
N PHE A 12 -1.02 38.79 0.73
CA PHE A 12 -1.54 37.43 0.69
C PHE A 12 -2.52 37.20 1.84
N ARG A 13 -3.77 37.59 1.63
CA ARG A 13 -4.87 37.34 2.58
C ARG A 13 -5.87 36.41 1.93
N SER A 14 -6.11 35.25 2.54
CA SER A 14 -7.21 34.38 2.17
C SER A 14 -8.51 34.93 2.74
N LEU A 15 -9.56 34.94 1.94
CA LEU A 15 -10.88 35.48 2.28
C LEU A 15 -11.96 34.43 2.05
N MET A 16 -12.95 34.41 2.94
CA MET A 16 -14.24 33.77 2.68
C MET A 16 -15.24 34.86 2.27
N LEU A 17 -15.72 34.78 1.03
CA LEU A 17 -16.63 35.75 0.46
C LEU A 17 -18.02 35.13 0.36
N LEU A 18 -19.02 35.74 0.99
CA LEU A 18 -20.43 35.40 0.84
C LEU A 18 -21.03 36.11 -0.37
N ASN A 19 -21.67 35.33 -1.27
CA ASN A 19 -22.42 35.87 -2.38
C ASN A 19 -23.77 36.35 -1.86
N LEU A 20 -24.10 37.63 -2.08
CA LEU A 20 -25.35 38.27 -1.66
C LEU A 20 -26.50 38.05 -2.67
N GLY A 21 -26.21 37.38 -3.82
CA GLY A 21 -27.21 37.05 -4.83
C GLY A 21 -27.50 38.15 -5.86
N ASP A 22 -26.94 39.35 -5.66
CA ASP A 22 -27.13 40.54 -6.54
C ASP A 22 -25.86 40.90 -7.32
N GLY A 23 -24.87 39.99 -7.32
CA GLY A 23 -23.54 40.22 -7.92
C GLY A 23 -22.53 40.86 -6.96
N HIS A 24 -22.92 41.12 -5.72
CA HIS A 24 -22.04 41.61 -4.67
C HIS A 24 -21.57 40.48 -3.76
N PHE A 25 -20.40 40.64 -3.18
CA PHE A 25 -19.80 39.69 -2.21
C PHE A 25 -19.43 40.43 -0.94
N LEU A 26 -19.71 39.80 0.20
CA LEU A 26 -19.35 40.29 1.52
C LEU A 26 -18.11 39.50 2.02
N ASP A 27 -17.05 40.20 2.48
CA ASP A 27 -15.98 39.56 3.25
C ASP A 27 -16.54 39.14 4.61
N ALA A 28 -16.76 37.85 4.75
CA ALA A 28 -17.29 37.23 5.95
C ALA A 28 -16.26 36.48 6.78
N THR A 29 -14.99 36.58 6.44
CA THR A 29 -13.90 35.78 7.03
C THR A 29 -13.89 35.88 8.57
N GLU A 30 -14.01 37.07 9.12
CA GLU A 30 -14.01 37.29 10.56
C GLU A 30 -15.31 36.84 11.21
N SER A 31 -16.45 37.22 10.62
CA SER A 31 -17.78 36.89 11.15
C SER A 31 -18.09 35.40 11.14
N LEU A 32 -17.44 34.65 10.25
CA LEU A 32 -17.53 33.20 10.18
C LEU A 32 -16.55 32.46 11.10
N GLY A 33 -15.75 33.16 11.91
CA GLY A 33 -14.76 32.52 12.81
C GLY A 33 -13.44 32.11 12.13
N LEU A 34 -13.17 32.56 10.91
CA LEU A 34 -12.01 32.16 10.10
C LEU A 34 -10.83 33.12 10.19
N SER A 35 -10.76 33.94 11.26
CA SER A 35 -9.70 34.97 11.45
C SER A 35 -8.28 34.43 11.42
N ARG A 36 -8.10 33.12 11.69
CA ARG A 36 -6.79 32.43 11.60
C ARG A 36 -6.13 32.59 10.23
N PHE A 37 -6.91 32.80 9.17
CA PHE A 37 -6.38 32.99 7.80
C PHE A 37 -5.88 34.40 7.51
N PHE A 38 -6.02 35.34 8.43
CA PHE A 38 -5.49 36.68 8.24
C PHE A 38 -3.96 36.65 8.14
N GLY A 39 -3.47 37.13 7.01
CA GLY A 39 -2.04 37.20 6.73
C GLY A 39 -1.37 35.89 6.34
N ILE A 40 -2.15 34.85 6.02
CA ILE A 40 -1.66 33.54 5.58
C ILE A 40 -2.12 33.28 4.15
N ASN A 41 -1.23 32.77 3.32
CA ASN A 41 -1.56 32.28 1.99
C ASN A 41 -2.00 30.81 2.12
N VAL A 42 -3.30 30.55 1.94
CA VAL A 42 -3.85 29.19 1.93
C VAL A 42 -3.65 28.58 0.55
N ALA A 43 -2.92 27.48 0.49
CA ALA A 43 -2.76 26.72 -0.74
C ALA A 43 -3.64 25.47 -0.67
N GLY A 44 -4.68 25.44 -1.49
CA GLY A 44 -5.68 24.37 -1.52
C GLY A 44 -6.69 24.49 -0.36
N ALA A 45 -7.96 24.54 -0.72
CA ALA A 45 -9.08 24.52 0.22
C ALA A 45 -10.23 23.72 -0.42
N GLY A 46 -11.00 23.03 0.41
CA GLY A 46 -12.17 22.29 -0.03
C GLY A 46 -13.24 22.29 1.04
N LEU A 47 -14.47 22.08 0.59
CA LEU A 47 -15.64 21.97 1.45
C LEU A 47 -16.22 20.56 1.34
N ALA A 48 -16.41 19.90 2.47
CA ALA A 48 -16.99 18.56 2.57
C ALA A 48 -17.69 18.42 3.92
N ASP A 49 -18.70 17.59 3.98
CA ASP A 49 -19.42 17.24 5.20
C ASP A 49 -18.68 16.08 5.87
N LEU A 50 -17.81 16.39 6.83
CA LEU A 50 -16.86 15.42 7.41
C LEU A 50 -17.42 14.75 8.65
N ASP A 51 -18.40 15.36 9.32
CA ASP A 51 -19.04 14.80 10.50
C ASP A 51 -20.49 14.33 10.24
N ASN A 52 -20.91 14.33 8.97
CA ASN A 52 -22.21 13.84 8.51
C ASN A 52 -23.41 14.58 9.15
N ASP A 53 -23.25 15.84 9.55
CA ASP A 53 -24.35 16.62 10.14
C ASP A 53 -25.23 17.35 9.09
N GLY A 54 -24.79 17.40 7.85
CA GLY A 54 -25.47 18.00 6.71
C GLY A 54 -24.88 19.33 6.25
N ASP A 55 -24.04 19.96 7.06
CA ASP A 55 -23.36 21.19 6.75
C ASP A 55 -21.95 20.94 6.20
N LEU A 56 -21.47 21.84 5.32
CA LEU A 56 -20.15 21.67 4.72
C LEU A 56 -19.08 22.28 5.62
N ASP A 57 -18.08 21.46 5.98
CA ASP A 57 -16.89 21.84 6.72
C ASP A 57 -15.81 22.36 5.78
N LEU A 58 -14.88 23.15 6.30
CA LEU A 58 -13.76 23.70 5.55
C LEU A 58 -12.45 23.02 5.93
N VAL A 59 -11.77 22.47 4.93
CA VAL A 59 -10.40 21.96 5.07
C VAL A 59 -9.44 22.79 4.24
N THR A 60 -8.27 23.10 4.78
CA THR A 60 -7.17 23.73 4.03
C THR A 60 -5.95 22.83 4.01
N ALA A 61 -5.18 22.90 2.92
CA ALA A 61 -4.01 22.03 2.72
C ALA A 61 -2.70 22.64 3.26
N ALA A 62 -2.55 23.96 3.16
CA ALA A 62 -1.37 24.66 3.69
C ALA A 62 -1.75 26.06 4.20
N PRO A 63 -1.73 26.31 5.53
CA PRO A 63 -1.53 25.29 6.58
C PRO A 63 -2.68 24.26 6.59
N ALA A 64 -2.38 23.01 6.94
CA ALA A 64 -3.39 21.99 7.10
C ALA A 64 -4.28 22.35 8.29
N SER A 65 -5.56 22.57 8.04
CA SER A 65 -6.51 23.00 9.08
C SER A 65 -7.89 22.42 8.81
N LEU A 66 -8.62 22.16 9.88
CA LEU A 66 -10.01 21.72 9.86
C LEU A 66 -10.87 22.71 10.62
N PHE A 67 -11.92 23.17 9.97
CA PHE A 67 -12.95 24.01 10.57
C PHE A 67 -14.31 23.36 10.37
N LEU A 68 -14.92 22.92 11.46
CA LEU A 68 -16.27 22.36 11.42
C LEU A 68 -17.31 23.49 11.37
N ASN A 69 -18.31 23.32 10.53
CA ASN A 69 -19.46 24.21 10.43
C ASN A 69 -20.38 23.97 11.64
N ASN A 70 -20.82 25.03 12.31
CA ASN A 70 -21.68 24.93 13.51
C ASN A 70 -23.18 24.91 13.17
N GLY A 71 -23.56 24.94 11.89
CA GLY A 71 -24.96 25.01 11.45
C GLY A 71 -25.63 26.38 11.60
N ASP A 72 -24.95 27.35 12.21
CA ASP A 72 -25.43 28.73 12.39
C ASP A 72 -24.75 29.73 11.46
N GLY A 73 -23.96 29.21 10.49
CA GLY A 73 -23.17 29.99 9.56
C GLY A 73 -21.79 30.37 10.08
N THR A 74 -21.37 29.86 11.26
CA THR A 74 -20.02 30.05 11.79
C THR A 74 -19.22 28.75 11.77
N PHE A 75 -17.89 28.86 11.91
CA PHE A 75 -16.98 27.72 11.91
C PHE A 75 -16.17 27.66 13.22
N SER A 76 -15.93 26.44 13.71
CA SER A 76 -15.07 26.15 14.85
C SER A 76 -13.75 25.50 14.41
N ASP A 77 -12.60 26.01 14.92
CA ASP A 77 -11.27 25.46 14.60
C ASP A 77 -11.02 24.14 15.35
N HIS A 78 -10.98 23.04 14.61
CA HIS A 78 -10.70 21.70 15.08
C HIS A 78 -9.33 21.16 14.62
N SER A 79 -8.47 22.04 14.10
CA SER A 79 -7.18 21.65 13.48
C SER A 79 -6.25 20.90 14.45
N SER A 80 -6.25 21.26 15.73
CA SER A 80 -5.44 20.59 16.75
C SER A 80 -5.94 19.18 17.09
N GLN A 81 -7.25 18.97 17.04
CA GLN A 81 -7.89 17.69 17.32
C GLN A 81 -7.79 16.73 16.12
N ALA A 82 -7.76 17.28 14.91
CA ALA A 82 -7.68 16.50 13.67
C ALA A 82 -6.34 15.75 13.51
N GLY A 83 -5.30 16.12 14.26
CA GLY A 83 -4.01 15.46 14.20
C GLY A 83 -3.29 15.60 12.86
N TYR A 84 -3.60 16.66 12.11
CA TYR A 84 -2.96 16.90 10.81
C TYR A 84 -1.49 17.30 11.00
N GLU A 85 -0.61 16.49 10.43
CA GLU A 85 0.83 16.75 10.40
C GLU A 85 1.30 17.02 8.97
N GLY A 86 2.04 18.10 8.79
CA GLY A 86 2.68 18.42 7.53
C GLY A 86 1.88 19.37 6.66
N VAL A 87 2.40 19.61 5.46
CA VAL A 87 1.94 20.62 4.52
C VAL A 87 1.62 19.95 3.20
N GLY A 88 0.38 20.04 2.74
CA GLY A 88 -0.02 19.70 1.37
C GLY A 88 -0.34 20.96 0.59
N THR A 89 -0.44 20.88 -0.72
CA THR A 89 -0.92 22.00 -1.57
C THR A 89 -2.18 21.66 -2.34
N VAL A 90 -2.57 20.41 -2.32
CA VAL A 90 -3.82 19.89 -2.89
C VAL A 90 -4.45 18.95 -1.89
N LEU A 91 -5.76 18.86 -1.92
CA LEU A 91 -6.53 17.91 -1.12
C LEU A 91 -7.65 17.30 -1.98
N ALA A 92 -8.10 16.13 -1.61
CA ALA A 92 -9.28 15.49 -2.19
C ALA A 92 -10.03 14.75 -1.07
N PHE A 93 -11.35 14.69 -1.24
CA PHE A 93 -12.25 13.98 -0.35
C PHE A 93 -12.76 12.70 -1.01
N GLY A 94 -12.88 11.64 -0.23
CA GLY A 94 -13.46 10.38 -0.65
C GLY A 94 -13.54 9.41 0.49
N ASP A 95 -14.50 8.51 0.44
CA ASP A 95 -14.65 7.44 1.43
C ASP A 95 -13.93 6.20 0.91
N TYR A 96 -12.64 6.07 1.25
CA TYR A 96 -11.78 5.00 0.68
C TYR A 96 -12.07 3.62 1.29
N ASN A 97 -12.60 3.58 2.50
CA ASN A 97 -12.88 2.36 3.25
C ASN A 97 -14.36 1.98 3.26
N LEU A 98 -15.21 2.80 2.64
CA LEU A 98 -16.65 2.61 2.47
C LEU A 98 -17.43 2.52 3.79
N ASP A 99 -16.97 3.25 4.81
CA ASP A 99 -17.66 3.34 6.11
C ASP A 99 -18.66 4.50 6.21
N GLY A 100 -18.75 5.33 5.15
CA GLY A 100 -19.68 6.44 5.05
C GLY A 100 -19.18 7.75 5.63
N ALA A 101 -17.99 7.77 6.18
CA ALA A 101 -17.30 9.00 6.59
C ALA A 101 -16.31 9.42 5.47
N LEU A 102 -16.32 10.70 5.10
CA LEU A 102 -15.36 11.17 4.09
C LEU A 102 -13.96 11.28 4.67
N ASP A 103 -13.01 10.64 3.99
CA ASP A 103 -11.58 10.68 4.28
C ASP A 103 -10.89 11.80 3.50
N ILE A 104 -9.67 12.17 3.90
CA ILE A 104 -8.93 13.27 3.29
C ILE A 104 -7.59 12.79 2.77
N LEU A 105 -7.35 13.00 1.48
CA LEU A 105 -6.04 12.83 0.86
C LEU A 105 -5.37 14.18 0.68
N PHE A 106 -4.25 14.42 1.36
CA PHE A 106 -3.37 15.56 1.08
C PHE A 106 -2.30 15.16 0.10
N GLY A 107 -2.25 15.84 -1.04
CA GLY A 107 -1.19 15.71 -2.03
C GLY A 107 -0.13 16.80 -1.87
N GLN A 108 1.14 16.45 -2.10
CA GLN A 108 2.22 17.43 -2.20
C GLN A 108 2.62 17.56 -3.67
N PRO A 109 2.76 18.79 -4.22
CA PRO A 109 3.39 18.94 -5.51
C PRO A 109 4.86 18.57 -5.37
N GLN A 110 5.34 17.83 -6.33
CA GLN A 110 6.75 17.51 -6.49
C GLN A 110 7.51 18.79 -6.89
N PHE A 111 7.97 19.56 -5.91
CA PHE A 111 8.98 20.58 -6.15
C PHE A 111 10.35 19.93 -5.95
N ASP A 112 11.14 19.89 -7.02
CA ASP A 112 12.54 19.48 -7.12
C ASP A 112 13.02 18.53 -6.00
N VAL A 113 12.97 17.24 -6.25
CA VAL A 113 13.38 16.16 -5.32
C VAL A 113 14.84 16.31 -4.85
N ASP A 114 15.66 17.10 -5.53
CA ASP A 114 17.07 17.29 -5.21
C ASP A 114 17.30 18.23 -4.01
N TYR A 115 16.32 19.06 -3.63
CA TYR A 115 16.49 20.03 -2.56
C TYR A 115 15.92 19.62 -1.19
N LEU A 116 15.02 18.64 -1.12
CA LEU A 116 14.41 18.20 0.15
C LEU A 116 14.29 16.66 0.20
N PRO A 117 15.35 15.95 0.53
CA PRO A 117 15.28 14.51 0.76
C PRO A 117 14.38 14.23 1.97
N GLY A 118 13.33 13.47 1.76
CA GLY A 118 12.39 13.04 2.82
C GLY A 118 10.96 13.54 2.72
N ILE A 119 10.56 14.14 1.58
CA ILE A 119 9.17 14.55 1.36
C ILE A 119 8.29 13.32 1.08
N THR A 120 7.32 13.10 1.94
CA THR A 120 6.28 12.09 1.75
C THR A 120 5.29 12.53 0.67
N PHE A 121 5.09 11.69 -0.34
CA PHE A 121 4.22 11.93 -1.50
C PHE A 121 2.73 11.76 -1.17
N GLY A 122 2.19 12.57 -0.31
CA GLY A 122 0.79 12.53 0.08
C GLY A 122 0.56 11.79 1.40
N LYS A 123 -0.50 12.20 2.09
CA LYS A 123 -0.99 11.59 3.32
C LYS A 123 -2.49 11.35 3.19
N LEU A 124 -2.91 10.13 3.45
CA LEU A 124 -4.31 9.78 3.60
C LEU A 124 -4.66 9.81 5.09
N TYR A 125 -5.63 10.61 5.46
CA TYR A 125 -6.19 10.67 6.81
C TYR A 125 -7.54 9.98 6.80
N LYS A 126 -7.62 8.89 7.56
CA LYS A 126 -8.86 8.19 7.79
C LYS A 126 -9.72 8.99 8.76
N ASN A 127 -10.95 9.26 8.36
CA ASN A 127 -11.98 9.75 9.26
C ASN A 127 -12.50 8.59 10.13
N ASN A 128 -12.57 8.80 11.43
CA ASN A 128 -13.06 7.77 12.34
C ASN A 128 -14.60 7.68 12.38
N GLY A 129 -15.28 8.58 11.68
CA GLY A 129 -16.74 8.67 11.67
C GLY A 129 -17.34 9.10 13.01
N ASN A 130 -18.65 9.13 13.03
CA ASN A 130 -19.46 9.39 14.22
C ASN A 130 -20.80 8.61 14.16
N GLU A 131 -21.78 8.95 14.97
CA GLU A 131 -23.10 8.31 14.99
C GLU A 131 -24.11 8.92 14.01
N ASN A 132 -23.72 9.95 13.23
CA ASN A 132 -24.57 10.57 12.24
C ASN A 132 -24.77 9.67 11.02
N HIS A 133 -25.95 9.77 10.44
CA HIS A 133 -26.34 9.02 9.25
C HIS A 133 -25.88 9.72 7.96
N TRP A 134 -25.88 8.99 6.85
CA TRP A 134 -25.39 9.50 5.57
C TRP A 134 -26.09 8.83 4.37
N LEU A 135 -26.00 9.47 3.20
CA LEU A 135 -26.37 8.89 1.90
C LEU A 135 -25.32 9.26 0.85
N ARG A 136 -24.85 8.29 0.07
CA ARG A 136 -23.96 8.54 -1.08
C ARG A 136 -24.67 8.17 -2.38
N VAL A 137 -24.60 9.05 -3.37
CA VAL A 137 -25.33 8.92 -4.63
C VAL A 137 -24.35 8.94 -5.80
N GLU A 138 -24.24 7.81 -6.48
CA GLU A 138 -23.51 7.63 -7.73
C GLU A 138 -24.48 7.76 -8.90
N LEU A 139 -24.16 8.60 -9.88
CA LEU A 139 -24.99 8.85 -11.05
C LEU A 139 -24.49 8.08 -12.27
N VAL A 140 -25.41 7.61 -13.10
CA VAL A 140 -25.12 7.01 -14.41
C VAL A 140 -26.00 7.70 -15.46
N GLY A 141 -25.39 8.59 -16.24
CA GLY A 141 -26.03 9.26 -17.35
C GLY A 141 -26.31 8.29 -18.50
N ILE A 142 -27.46 8.47 -19.16
CA ILE A 142 -27.89 7.77 -20.36
C ILE A 142 -27.91 8.71 -21.55
N GLU A 143 -28.57 9.85 -21.43
CA GLU A 143 -28.54 10.96 -22.38
C GLU A 143 -27.49 12.00 -22.01
N SER A 144 -27.27 12.20 -20.71
CA SER A 144 -26.17 12.97 -20.16
C SER A 144 -24.83 12.23 -20.27
N ASN A 145 -23.72 12.90 -19.92
CA ASN A 145 -22.44 12.22 -19.78
C ASN A 145 -22.54 11.12 -18.69
N ARG A 146 -21.77 10.04 -18.86
CA ARG A 146 -21.88 8.83 -18.05
C ARG A 146 -21.78 9.06 -16.54
N ASP A 147 -20.91 9.96 -16.10
CA ASP A 147 -20.64 10.20 -14.69
C ASP A 147 -21.56 11.28 -14.08
N GLY A 148 -22.52 11.78 -14.86
CA GLY A 148 -23.48 12.80 -14.42
C GLY A 148 -22.84 14.17 -14.12
N ILE A 149 -21.66 14.48 -14.67
CA ILE A 149 -20.99 15.77 -14.45
C ILE A 149 -21.91 16.91 -14.89
N GLY A 150 -22.16 17.88 -13.97
CA GLY A 150 -23.08 18.98 -14.13
C GLY A 150 -24.49 18.67 -13.63
N ALA A 151 -24.76 17.46 -13.15
CA ALA A 151 -26.04 17.15 -12.51
C ALA A 151 -26.12 17.81 -11.13
N ARG A 152 -27.29 18.32 -10.79
CA ARG A 152 -27.59 18.91 -9.50
C ARG A 152 -28.56 18.05 -8.73
N LEU A 153 -28.17 17.69 -7.51
CA LEU A 153 -28.93 16.84 -6.60
C LEU A 153 -29.46 17.72 -5.43
N VAL A 154 -30.71 17.54 -5.09
CA VAL A 154 -31.37 18.21 -3.94
C VAL A 154 -31.98 17.13 -3.07
N THR A 155 -31.57 17.05 -1.80
CA THR A 155 -32.17 16.15 -0.80
C THR A 155 -33.02 16.93 0.19
N THR A 156 -34.04 16.26 0.71
CA THR A 156 -34.83 16.71 1.87
C THR A 156 -34.96 15.54 2.85
N SER A 157 -34.63 15.78 4.12
CA SER A 157 -34.75 14.84 5.22
C SER A 157 -35.31 15.59 6.43
N GLY A 158 -36.62 15.50 6.67
CA GLY A 158 -37.29 16.33 7.65
C GLY A 158 -37.13 17.83 7.36
N ASP A 159 -36.43 18.53 8.26
CA ASP A 159 -36.11 19.96 8.15
C ASP A 159 -34.77 20.24 7.43
N LEU A 160 -33.95 19.21 7.20
CA LEU A 160 -32.68 19.34 6.54
C LEU A 160 -32.85 19.30 5.01
N GLN A 161 -32.41 20.35 4.33
CA GLN A 161 -32.37 20.42 2.88
C GLN A 161 -30.96 20.73 2.39
N GLN A 162 -30.45 19.90 1.48
CA GLN A 162 -29.09 20.02 0.96
C GLN A 162 -29.09 20.04 -0.56
N THR A 163 -28.05 20.66 -1.11
CA THR A 163 -27.80 20.65 -2.56
C THR A 163 -26.35 20.23 -2.80
N ARG A 164 -26.15 19.32 -3.75
CA ARG A 164 -24.82 18.94 -4.26
C ARG A 164 -24.85 19.01 -5.80
N GLU A 165 -23.68 19.23 -6.37
CA GLU A 165 -23.47 19.18 -7.81
C GLU A 165 -22.28 18.28 -8.14
N ILE A 166 -22.37 17.51 -9.20
CA ILE A 166 -21.27 16.64 -9.64
C ILE A 166 -20.31 17.45 -10.50
N PHE A 167 -19.09 17.62 -10.04
CA PHE A 167 -18.03 18.35 -10.73
C PHE A 167 -16.97 17.41 -11.32
N GLY A 168 -16.50 17.72 -12.52
CA GLY A 168 -15.43 16.99 -13.22
C GLY A 168 -14.01 17.43 -12.81
N GLY A 169 -13.89 18.23 -11.75
CA GLY A 169 -12.62 18.73 -11.21
C GLY A 169 -12.71 20.18 -10.75
N LEU A 170 -11.94 20.52 -9.74
CA LEU A 170 -11.84 21.84 -9.11
C LEU A 170 -10.43 22.42 -9.28
N GLY A 171 -9.93 22.48 -10.52
CA GLY A 171 -8.59 22.98 -10.80
C GLY A 171 -7.51 21.92 -10.61
N ARG A 172 -6.74 21.98 -9.52
CA ARG A 172 -5.66 21.00 -9.22
C ARG A 172 -6.12 19.77 -8.44
N GLN A 173 -7.39 19.74 -8.05
CA GLN A 173 -7.97 18.66 -7.25
C GLN A 173 -9.21 18.10 -7.94
N GLN A 174 -9.50 16.86 -7.64
CA GLN A 174 -10.72 16.19 -8.05
C GLN A 174 -11.13 15.25 -6.92
N ASP A 175 -12.33 15.49 -6.39
CA ASP A 175 -13.00 14.59 -5.47
C ASP A 175 -13.62 13.43 -6.24
N GLU A 176 -14.08 12.41 -5.55
CA GLU A 176 -14.87 11.36 -6.20
C GLU A 176 -16.16 11.94 -6.79
N MET A 177 -16.59 11.40 -7.96
CA MET A 177 -17.80 11.83 -8.65
C MET A 177 -19.05 11.19 -8.02
N ILE A 178 -19.17 11.28 -6.70
CA ILE A 178 -20.25 10.73 -5.89
C ILE A 178 -20.74 11.85 -4.97
N ALA A 179 -22.04 12.15 -5.04
CA ALA A 179 -22.62 13.12 -4.13
C ALA A 179 -22.74 12.50 -2.75
N HIS A 180 -22.17 13.16 -1.75
CA HIS A 180 -22.23 12.79 -0.35
C HIS A 180 -23.17 13.73 0.40
N PHE A 181 -24.05 13.16 1.23
CA PHE A 181 -25.01 13.87 2.08
C PHE A 181 -24.93 13.29 3.49
N GLY A 182 -24.42 14.06 4.43
CA GLY A 182 -24.63 13.80 5.85
C GLY A 182 -26.07 14.07 6.21
N LEU A 183 -26.65 13.27 7.06
CA LEU A 183 -28.07 13.31 7.40
C LEU A 183 -28.32 13.61 8.88
N GLY A 184 -27.24 13.83 9.66
CA GLY A 184 -27.33 13.97 11.09
C GLY A 184 -28.06 12.79 11.71
N ARG A 185 -29.15 13.06 12.40
CA ARG A 185 -30.00 12.04 13.05
C ARG A 185 -31.07 11.41 12.14
N HIS A 186 -31.21 11.88 10.90
CA HIS A 186 -32.25 11.40 10.00
C HIS A 186 -31.90 10.05 9.39
N LYS A 187 -32.77 9.06 9.56
CA LYS A 187 -32.58 7.68 9.10
C LYS A 187 -33.03 7.42 7.68
N GLN A 188 -33.47 8.46 6.99
CA GLN A 188 -33.87 8.40 5.58
C GLN A 188 -33.81 9.78 4.94
N VAL A 189 -33.71 9.77 3.60
CA VAL A 189 -33.98 10.92 2.75
C VAL A 189 -35.41 10.81 2.26
N ASP A 190 -36.25 11.77 2.64
CA ASP A 190 -37.68 11.78 2.26
C ASP A 190 -37.85 12.02 0.76
N ARG A 191 -36.98 12.86 0.18
CA ARG A 191 -37.01 13.19 -1.23
C ARG A 191 -35.61 13.52 -1.75
N LEU A 192 -35.20 12.87 -2.85
CA LEU A 192 -34.03 13.20 -3.66
C LEU A 192 -34.50 13.61 -5.06
N GLU A 193 -34.21 14.84 -5.48
CA GLU A 193 -34.41 15.33 -6.83
C GLU A 193 -33.06 15.45 -7.54
N ILE A 194 -32.96 14.86 -8.74
CA ILE A 194 -31.77 14.91 -9.58
C ILE A 194 -32.13 15.62 -10.88
N ARG A 195 -31.46 16.73 -11.13
CA ARG A 195 -31.58 17.49 -12.39
C ARG A 195 -30.36 17.20 -13.24
N TRP A 196 -30.58 16.46 -14.32
CA TRP A 196 -29.52 16.05 -15.22
C TRP A 196 -29.16 17.13 -16.24
N PRO A 197 -27.93 17.14 -16.79
CA PRO A 197 -27.51 18.04 -17.84
C PRO A 197 -28.37 17.96 -19.12
N SER A 198 -28.95 16.81 -19.43
CA SER A 198 -29.90 16.63 -20.53
C SER A 198 -31.20 17.41 -20.37
N GLY A 199 -31.48 17.87 -19.13
CA GLY A 199 -32.78 18.48 -18.77
C GLY A 199 -33.76 17.49 -18.14
N GLN A 200 -33.45 16.18 -18.14
CA GLN A 200 -34.23 15.17 -17.44
C GLN A 200 -34.22 15.45 -15.92
N VAL A 201 -35.32 15.10 -15.25
CA VAL A 201 -35.44 15.18 -13.78
C VAL A 201 -35.92 13.85 -13.24
N ASP A 202 -35.16 13.26 -12.36
CA ASP A 202 -35.56 12.09 -11.59
C ASP A 202 -35.90 12.49 -10.15
N VAL A 203 -36.91 11.84 -9.58
CA VAL A 203 -37.36 12.05 -8.20
C VAL A 203 -37.51 10.72 -7.50
N LEU A 204 -36.78 10.55 -6.42
CA LEU A 204 -36.80 9.37 -5.57
C LEU A 204 -37.29 9.76 -4.17
N THR A 205 -37.99 8.87 -3.51
CA THR A 205 -38.56 9.13 -2.17
C THR A 205 -38.22 7.98 -1.21
N ASP A 206 -38.26 8.26 0.07
CA ASP A 206 -38.17 7.29 1.15
C ASP A 206 -36.91 6.41 1.07
N ILE A 207 -35.75 7.05 0.81
CA ILE A 207 -34.47 6.37 0.65
C ILE A 207 -33.86 6.16 2.05
N PRO A 208 -33.65 4.92 2.52
CA PRO A 208 -32.99 4.67 3.80
C PRO A 208 -31.57 5.26 3.83
N ALA A 209 -31.13 5.70 5.00
CA ALA A 209 -29.78 6.16 5.26
C ALA A 209 -28.76 5.02 5.25
N ASP A 210 -27.49 5.36 5.45
CA ASP A 210 -26.33 4.48 5.64
C ASP A 210 -26.09 3.53 4.48
N GLN A 211 -26.24 4.09 3.26
CA GLN A 211 -26.00 3.32 2.05
C GLN A 211 -25.47 4.19 0.89
N LYS A 212 -24.77 3.53 -0.01
CA LYS A 212 -24.44 4.05 -1.33
C LYS A 212 -25.48 3.55 -2.34
N ILE A 213 -26.07 4.46 -3.09
CA ILE A 213 -27.02 4.13 -4.15
C ILE A 213 -26.49 4.55 -5.52
N ARG A 214 -26.93 3.86 -6.57
CA ARG A 214 -26.72 4.22 -7.97
C ARG A 214 -28.05 4.57 -8.62
N VAL A 215 -28.08 5.71 -9.30
CA VAL A 215 -29.26 6.21 -10.01
C VAL A 215 -28.94 6.33 -11.49
N PHE A 216 -29.77 5.71 -12.32
CA PHE A 216 -29.68 5.80 -13.78
C PHE A 216 -30.65 6.87 -14.29
N GLU A 217 -30.13 7.72 -15.16
CA GLU A 217 -30.92 8.83 -15.76
C GLU A 217 -32.25 8.35 -16.36
N GLY A 218 -33.33 9.00 -15.98
CA GLY A 218 -34.69 8.77 -16.51
C GLY A 218 -35.39 7.51 -15.95
N ARG A 219 -34.82 6.80 -15.00
CA ARG A 219 -35.44 5.59 -14.45
C ARG A 219 -36.30 5.80 -13.21
N ASN A 220 -36.17 6.95 -12.53
CA ASN A 220 -36.84 7.23 -11.26
C ASN A 220 -36.76 6.06 -10.25
N ALA A 221 -35.63 5.41 -10.22
CA ALA A 221 -35.34 4.26 -9.37
C ALA A 221 -33.86 4.26 -9.00
N TYR A 222 -33.54 3.68 -7.86
CA TYR A 222 -32.15 3.51 -7.42
C TYR A 222 -31.84 2.04 -7.17
N HIS A 223 -30.55 1.76 -7.12
CA HIS A 223 -29.99 0.47 -6.78
C HIS A 223 -28.95 0.65 -5.67
N THR A 224 -29.12 -0.06 -4.56
CA THR A 224 -28.15 -0.05 -3.47
C THR A 224 -26.87 -0.74 -3.92
N ILE A 225 -25.74 -0.06 -3.75
CA ILE A 225 -24.43 -0.60 -4.07
C ILE A 225 -23.82 -1.18 -2.79
N HIS A 226 -23.59 -2.45 -2.81
CA HIS A 226 -22.75 -3.08 -1.79
C HIS A 226 -21.30 -3.05 -2.26
N PRO A 227 -20.32 -2.70 -1.40
CA PRO A 227 -18.93 -2.77 -1.78
C PRO A 227 -18.57 -4.20 -2.19
N THR A 228 -17.69 -4.34 -3.19
CA THR A 228 -17.07 -5.64 -3.46
C THR A 228 -16.22 -5.99 -2.24
N ALA A 229 -16.63 -6.98 -1.50
CA ALA A 229 -15.96 -7.40 -0.29
C ALA A 229 -15.44 -8.83 -0.41
N TRP A 230 -14.33 -9.09 0.24
CA TRP A 230 -13.89 -10.45 0.50
C TRP A 230 -14.74 -11.02 1.63
N GLU A 231 -15.50 -12.08 1.37
CA GLU A 231 -16.12 -12.88 2.44
C GLU A 231 -15.04 -13.63 3.22
N THR A 232 -14.04 -14.13 2.48
CA THR A 232 -12.79 -14.64 3.03
C THR A 232 -11.66 -13.94 2.31
N ALA A 233 -10.91 -13.11 3.01
CA ALA A 233 -9.82 -12.34 2.42
C ALA A 233 -8.53 -13.18 2.33
N PRO A 234 -7.71 -12.96 1.29
CA PRO A 234 -6.33 -13.47 1.29
C PRO A 234 -5.52 -12.90 2.46
N PRO A 235 -4.40 -13.54 2.86
CA PRO A 235 -3.54 -13.05 3.94
C PRO A 235 -2.98 -11.66 3.64
N ASP A 236 -2.58 -10.90 4.68
CA ASP A 236 -2.01 -9.56 4.53
C ASP A 236 -0.51 -9.57 4.21
N SER A 237 0.17 -10.67 4.53
CA SER A 237 1.61 -10.81 4.30
C SER A 237 2.01 -12.23 3.92
N MET A 238 3.15 -12.35 3.24
CA MET A 238 3.79 -13.60 2.84
C MET A 238 5.29 -13.48 3.00
N VAL A 239 6.00 -14.59 3.19
CA VAL A 239 7.47 -14.62 3.23
C VAL A 239 8.02 -14.90 1.83
N VAL A 240 9.11 -14.23 1.46
CA VAL A 240 9.84 -14.47 0.20
C VAL A 240 10.19 -15.95 0.03
N SER A 241 10.09 -16.43 -1.19
CA SER A 241 10.38 -17.82 -1.60
C SER A 241 9.42 -18.88 -1.07
N ASN A 242 8.44 -18.53 -0.27
CA ASN A 242 7.40 -19.47 0.14
C ASN A 242 6.28 -19.53 -0.89
N PHE A 243 5.79 -20.75 -1.10
CA PHE A 243 4.54 -20.96 -1.78
C PHE A 243 3.42 -20.81 -0.77
N VAL A 244 2.55 -19.85 -0.95
CA VAL A 244 1.41 -19.63 -0.08
C VAL A 244 0.14 -20.04 -0.82
N GLU A 245 -0.57 -21.01 -0.28
CA GLU A 245 -1.91 -21.29 -0.74
C GLU A 245 -2.82 -20.16 -0.33
N VAL A 246 -3.50 -19.60 -1.31
CA VAL A 246 -4.50 -18.56 -1.11
C VAL A 246 -5.86 -19.12 -1.44
N GLU A 247 -6.71 -19.12 -0.45
CA GLU A 247 -8.14 -19.37 -0.62
C GLU A 247 -8.89 -18.11 -0.21
N ALA A 248 -9.68 -17.58 -1.13
CA ALA A 248 -10.43 -16.37 -0.91
C ALA A 248 -11.81 -16.49 -1.56
N ILE A 249 -12.80 -15.91 -0.93
CA ILE A 249 -14.17 -15.87 -1.43
C ILE A 249 -14.60 -14.41 -1.50
N LEU A 250 -15.18 -14.03 -2.63
CA LEU A 250 -15.73 -12.69 -2.81
C LEU A 250 -17.16 -12.77 -3.39
N ARG A 251 -17.92 -11.73 -3.08
CA ARG A 251 -19.25 -11.49 -3.65
C ARG A 251 -19.24 -10.13 -4.34
N PRO A 252 -19.04 -10.08 -5.66
CA PRO A 252 -19.09 -8.82 -6.39
C PRO A 252 -20.52 -8.28 -6.44
N PRO A 253 -20.73 -6.97 -6.24
CA PRO A 253 -22.03 -6.37 -6.47
C PRO A 253 -22.36 -6.36 -7.97
N LEU A 254 -23.63 -6.50 -8.30
CA LEU A 254 -24.09 -6.27 -9.64
C LEU A 254 -24.10 -4.77 -9.93
N PHE A 255 -23.72 -4.41 -11.16
CA PHE A 255 -23.75 -3.00 -11.61
C PHE A 255 -25.17 -2.43 -11.61
N GLU A 256 -26.14 -3.25 -12.03
CA GLU A 256 -27.57 -2.95 -12.01
C GLU A 256 -28.36 -4.24 -11.76
N PRO A 257 -29.62 -4.17 -11.33
CA PRO A 257 -30.49 -5.33 -11.26
C PRO A 257 -30.60 -6.03 -12.63
N GLY A 258 -30.30 -7.32 -12.66
CA GLY A 258 -30.30 -8.12 -13.88
C GLY A 258 -29.01 -8.13 -14.66
N ALA A 259 -27.98 -7.39 -14.25
CA ALA A 259 -26.64 -7.54 -14.82
C ALA A 259 -26.13 -8.96 -14.62
N GLN A 260 -25.34 -9.45 -15.56
CA GLN A 260 -24.74 -10.79 -15.53
C GLN A 260 -23.23 -10.67 -15.44
N ILE A 261 -22.61 -11.33 -14.46
CA ILE A 261 -21.16 -11.48 -14.42
C ILE A 261 -20.78 -12.44 -15.54
N THR A 262 -20.13 -11.92 -16.58
CA THR A 262 -19.71 -12.67 -17.76
C THR A 262 -18.31 -13.25 -17.63
N ARG A 263 -17.46 -12.59 -16.84
CA ARG A 263 -16.11 -13.05 -16.56
C ARG A 263 -15.60 -12.49 -15.23
N ILE A 264 -14.90 -13.34 -14.48
CA ILE A 264 -14.19 -12.93 -13.27
C ILE A 264 -12.85 -13.65 -13.22
N TRP A 265 -11.77 -12.90 -13.09
CA TRP A 265 -10.41 -13.44 -13.14
C TRP A 265 -9.43 -12.57 -12.34
N THR A 266 -8.25 -13.13 -12.07
CA THR A 266 -7.14 -12.40 -11.45
C THR A 266 -5.88 -12.52 -12.29
N ASP A 267 -5.06 -11.46 -12.30
CA ASP A 267 -3.74 -11.47 -12.93
C ASP A 267 -2.71 -12.00 -11.92
N LEU A 268 -2.26 -13.21 -12.16
CA LEU A 268 -1.21 -13.87 -11.37
C LEU A 268 0.18 -13.77 -12.00
N SER A 269 0.37 -12.98 -13.05
CA SER A 269 1.66 -12.90 -13.76
C SER A 269 2.81 -12.46 -12.85
N LYS A 270 2.54 -11.55 -11.91
CA LYS A 270 3.49 -11.12 -10.87
C LYS A 270 3.72 -12.16 -9.77
N TRP A 271 2.95 -13.24 -9.76
CA TRP A 271 2.95 -14.30 -8.76
C TRP A 271 3.33 -15.67 -9.36
N GLY A 272 3.87 -15.65 -10.59
CA GLY A 272 4.29 -16.87 -11.30
C GLY A 272 3.16 -17.66 -11.96
N GLY A 273 1.96 -17.09 -12.03
CA GLY A 273 0.78 -17.68 -12.66
C GLY A 273 0.35 -16.99 -13.95
N PRO A 274 -0.79 -17.38 -14.54
CA PRO A 274 -1.32 -16.75 -15.74
C PRO A 274 -1.91 -15.36 -15.45
N ALA A 275 -1.94 -14.50 -16.47
CA ALA A 275 -2.51 -13.15 -16.38
C ALA A 275 -4.05 -13.13 -16.33
N ASP A 276 -4.70 -14.26 -16.57
CA ASP A 276 -6.14 -14.39 -16.69
C ASP A 276 -6.70 -15.61 -15.92
N PHE A 277 -6.16 -15.85 -14.71
CA PHE A 277 -6.60 -16.96 -13.87
C PHE A 277 -8.06 -16.80 -13.46
N PRO A 278 -8.99 -17.71 -13.88
CA PRO A 278 -10.40 -17.58 -13.60
C PRO A 278 -10.71 -17.88 -12.14
N LEU A 279 -11.69 -17.18 -11.57
CA LEU A 279 -12.28 -17.57 -10.30
C LEU A 279 -13.43 -18.55 -10.54
N MET A 280 -13.61 -19.48 -9.60
CA MET A 280 -14.64 -20.49 -9.66
C MET A 280 -15.96 -19.94 -9.13
N ASP A 281 -17.04 -20.05 -9.90
CA ASP A 281 -18.40 -19.73 -9.45
C ASP A 281 -18.88 -20.78 -8.44
N LEU A 282 -19.25 -20.33 -7.24
CA LEU A 282 -19.80 -21.15 -6.17
C LEU A 282 -21.33 -21.16 -6.15
N GLY A 283 -21.97 -20.40 -7.05
CA GLY A 283 -23.39 -20.08 -7.00
C GLY A 283 -23.70 -18.94 -6.02
N ASP A 284 -24.95 -18.49 -6.03
CA ASP A 284 -25.44 -17.36 -5.19
C ASP A 284 -24.64 -16.07 -5.33
N GLY A 285 -23.98 -15.85 -6.49
CA GLY A 285 -23.14 -14.68 -6.75
C GLY A 285 -21.81 -14.66 -6.00
N ARG A 286 -21.35 -15.81 -5.48
CA ARG A 286 -20.06 -15.97 -4.82
C ARG A 286 -19.05 -16.61 -5.75
N PHE A 287 -17.80 -16.14 -5.65
CA PHE A 287 -16.69 -16.63 -6.45
C PHE A 287 -15.51 -16.97 -5.57
N SER A 288 -14.86 -18.09 -5.84
CA SER A 288 -13.68 -18.55 -5.10
C SER A 288 -12.42 -18.39 -5.93
N LEU A 289 -11.41 -17.81 -5.31
CA LEU A 289 -10.03 -17.88 -5.76
C LEU A 289 -9.31 -18.94 -4.91
N LYS A 290 -8.90 -20.03 -5.53
CA LYS A 290 -8.04 -21.03 -4.89
C LYS A 290 -6.81 -21.23 -5.77
N THR A 291 -5.67 -20.78 -5.28
CA THR A 291 -4.40 -20.80 -6.02
C THR A 291 -3.22 -20.78 -5.08
N THR A 292 -2.06 -21.10 -5.61
CA THR A 292 -0.79 -20.94 -4.90
C THR A 292 -0.04 -19.75 -5.47
N LEU A 293 0.27 -18.80 -4.63
CA LEU A 293 1.08 -17.63 -4.99
C LEU A 293 2.55 -17.89 -4.66
N MET A 294 3.44 -17.47 -5.55
CA MET A 294 4.88 -17.47 -5.32
C MET A 294 5.32 -16.06 -4.88
N ALA A 295 5.74 -15.92 -3.63
CA ALA A 295 6.35 -14.69 -3.14
C ALA A 295 7.82 -14.62 -3.57
N ASN A 296 8.08 -14.46 -4.86
CA ASN A 296 9.44 -14.27 -5.35
C ASN A 296 9.93 -12.86 -5.02
N SER A 297 11.25 -12.76 -4.73
CA SER A 297 11.93 -11.47 -4.60
C SER A 297 11.62 -10.49 -5.76
N PRO A 298 11.58 -9.17 -5.53
CA PRO A 298 11.93 -8.50 -4.28
C PRO A 298 10.76 -8.44 -3.30
N HIS A 299 11.09 -8.44 -1.99
CA HIS A 299 10.12 -8.18 -0.94
C HIS A 299 9.54 -6.75 -1.04
N GLY A 300 8.46 -6.48 -0.33
CA GLY A 300 7.72 -5.23 -0.36
C GLY A 300 6.25 -5.41 -0.75
N PHE A 301 5.57 -4.33 -1.05
CA PHE A 301 4.16 -4.37 -1.39
C PHE A 301 3.91 -5.02 -2.76
N ARG A 302 2.89 -5.88 -2.80
CA ARG A 302 2.35 -6.49 -4.00
C ARG A 302 0.84 -6.37 -4.01
N GLU A 303 0.28 -6.25 -5.18
CA GLU A 303 -1.15 -6.18 -5.42
C GLU A 303 -1.64 -7.46 -6.10
N LEU A 304 -2.69 -8.05 -5.56
CA LEU A 304 -3.51 -9.04 -6.21
C LEU A 304 -4.81 -8.35 -6.66
N SER A 305 -5.07 -8.36 -7.95
CA SER A 305 -6.23 -7.69 -8.54
C SER A 305 -7.20 -8.71 -9.08
N VAL A 306 -8.45 -8.66 -8.64
CA VAL A 306 -9.55 -9.41 -9.25
C VAL A 306 -10.32 -8.49 -10.18
N HIS A 307 -10.44 -8.89 -11.42
CA HIS A 307 -11.18 -8.20 -12.47
C HIS A 307 -12.54 -8.84 -12.66
N ILE A 308 -13.57 -8.04 -12.76
CA ILE A 308 -14.95 -8.45 -12.87
C ILE A 308 -15.57 -7.77 -14.09
N GLU A 309 -16.04 -8.56 -15.04
CA GLU A 309 -16.76 -8.09 -16.21
C GLU A 309 -18.23 -8.45 -16.08
N GLN A 310 -19.10 -7.49 -16.34
CA GLN A 310 -20.54 -7.67 -16.30
C GLN A 310 -21.18 -7.18 -17.61
N THR A 311 -22.14 -7.93 -18.11
CA THR A 311 -23.05 -7.44 -19.15
C THR A 311 -24.22 -6.72 -18.48
N THR A 312 -24.47 -5.50 -18.90
CA THR A 312 -25.50 -4.61 -18.36
C THR A 312 -26.41 -4.12 -19.48
N SER A 313 -27.47 -3.43 -19.14
CA SER A 313 -28.33 -2.76 -20.14
C SER A 313 -27.60 -1.68 -20.94
N LEU A 314 -26.48 -1.17 -20.45
CA LEU A 314 -25.63 -0.14 -21.08
C LEU A 314 -24.39 -0.72 -21.78
N GLY A 315 -24.29 -2.06 -21.88
CA GLY A 315 -23.14 -2.76 -22.44
C GLY A 315 -22.24 -3.38 -21.37
N PHE A 316 -20.95 -3.49 -21.66
CA PHE A 316 -20.00 -4.09 -20.72
C PHE A 316 -19.58 -3.09 -19.65
N TYR A 317 -19.54 -3.58 -18.42
CA TYR A 317 -19.03 -2.86 -17.26
C TYR A 317 -17.91 -3.63 -16.58
N TRP A 318 -16.85 -2.92 -16.20
CA TRP A 318 -15.65 -3.49 -15.60
C TRP A 318 -15.44 -2.93 -14.20
N THR A 319 -15.16 -3.82 -13.26
CA THR A 319 -14.71 -3.42 -11.93
C THR A 319 -13.46 -4.18 -11.54
N LYS A 320 -12.73 -3.66 -10.56
CA LYS A 320 -11.51 -4.24 -10.04
C LYS A 320 -11.57 -4.22 -8.51
N LEU A 321 -11.28 -5.35 -7.89
CA LEU A 321 -11.01 -5.44 -6.46
C LEU A 321 -9.53 -5.73 -6.26
N SER A 322 -8.87 -4.93 -5.44
CA SER A 322 -7.45 -5.10 -5.15
C SER A 322 -7.21 -5.51 -3.71
N LYS A 323 -6.26 -6.42 -3.50
CA LYS A 323 -5.72 -6.77 -2.19
C LYS A 323 -4.22 -6.53 -2.21
N HIS A 324 -3.73 -5.78 -1.25
CA HIS A 324 -2.30 -5.54 -1.07
C HIS A 324 -1.73 -6.50 -0.05
N PHE A 325 -0.55 -7.02 -0.35
CA PHE A 325 0.23 -7.92 0.50
C PHE A 325 1.56 -7.28 0.81
N VAL A 326 2.10 -7.57 1.98
CA VAL A 326 3.50 -7.31 2.30
C VAL A 326 4.28 -8.60 2.07
N ILE A 327 5.23 -8.58 1.15
CA ILE A 327 6.19 -9.68 0.99
C ILE A 327 7.32 -9.41 1.95
N LEU A 328 7.47 -10.29 2.94
CA LEU A 328 8.49 -10.20 3.98
C LEU A 328 9.76 -10.90 3.51
N PRO A 329 10.95 -10.40 3.83
CA PRO A 329 12.20 -11.12 3.59
C PRO A 329 12.23 -12.41 4.42
N ALA A 330 12.88 -13.45 3.88
CA ALA A 330 13.01 -14.73 4.56
C ALA A 330 14.05 -14.68 5.69
N GLU A 331 15.01 -13.79 5.56
CA GLU A 331 16.17 -13.66 6.45
C GLU A 331 16.49 -12.19 6.73
N ASP A 332 17.22 -11.94 7.80
CA ASP A 332 17.76 -10.62 8.12
C ASP A 332 18.73 -10.15 7.02
N LEU A 333 18.75 -8.86 6.77
CA LEU A 333 19.79 -8.26 5.94
C LEU A 333 21.00 -7.96 6.81
N VAL A 334 22.05 -8.75 6.67
CA VAL A 334 23.30 -8.54 7.40
C VAL A 334 24.07 -7.39 6.78
N ILE A 335 24.40 -6.38 7.58
CA ILE A 335 25.29 -5.26 7.23
C ILE A 335 26.74 -5.61 7.57
N PHE A 336 26.96 -6.09 8.78
CA PHE A 336 28.26 -6.54 9.24
C PHE A 336 28.08 -7.63 10.29
N SER A 337 28.74 -8.74 10.11
CA SER A 337 28.84 -9.82 11.09
C SER A 337 30.06 -10.70 10.76
N GLU A 338 30.70 -11.28 11.76
CA GLU A 338 31.86 -12.20 11.60
C GLU A 338 33.00 -11.62 10.74
N GLY A 339 33.23 -10.30 10.78
CA GLY A 339 34.24 -9.62 9.98
C GLY A 339 33.93 -9.44 8.51
N ALA A 340 32.74 -9.85 8.06
CA ALA A 340 32.27 -9.69 6.70
C ALA A 340 31.22 -8.58 6.61
N VAL A 341 31.31 -7.78 5.55
CA VAL A 341 30.25 -6.85 5.13
C VAL A 341 29.28 -7.62 4.25
N GLY A 342 27.97 -7.43 4.47
CA GLY A 342 26.92 -8.07 3.69
C GLY A 342 26.78 -7.53 2.26
N GLU A 343 25.58 -7.61 1.69
CA GLU A 343 25.30 -7.11 0.34
C GLU A 343 25.37 -5.58 0.28
N GLY A 344 26.51 -5.01 -0.13
CA GLY A 344 26.74 -3.57 -0.20
C GLY A 344 28.14 -3.20 0.27
N GLU A 345 28.35 -1.92 0.50
CA GLU A 345 29.64 -1.36 0.88
C GLU A 345 29.54 -0.55 2.19
N LEU A 346 30.41 -0.86 3.16
CA LEU A 346 30.56 -0.10 4.40
C LEU A 346 31.77 0.83 4.26
N VAL A 347 31.52 2.14 4.14
CA VAL A 347 32.54 3.13 3.78
C VAL A 347 32.68 4.17 4.89
N PRO A 348 33.90 4.49 5.34
CA PRO A 348 34.15 5.67 6.14
C PRO A 348 34.02 6.91 5.24
N VAL A 349 33.05 7.78 5.53
CA VAL A 349 32.84 9.04 4.81
C VAL A 349 33.76 10.12 5.36
N SER A 350 33.96 10.16 6.67
CA SER A 350 34.88 11.11 7.32
C SER A 350 35.33 10.61 8.70
N GLY A 351 36.56 10.86 9.04
CA GLY A 351 37.11 10.84 10.40
C GLY A 351 37.13 9.50 11.14
N ALA A 352 36.83 8.41 10.49
CA ALA A 352 36.87 7.06 11.08
C ALA A 352 37.86 6.15 10.36
N GLU A 353 38.62 5.39 11.13
CA GLU A 353 39.33 4.21 10.64
C GLU A 353 38.50 2.97 11.02
N LEU A 354 38.20 2.13 10.04
CA LEU A 354 37.42 0.90 10.22
C LEU A 354 38.37 -0.30 10.20
N ASN A 355 38.43 -1.06 11.28
CA ASN A 355 39.31 -2.23 11.38
C ASN A 355 38.53 -3.40 11.98
N PRO A 356 38.24 -4.47 11.21
CA PRO A 356 37.79 -5.74 11.78
C PRO A 356 38.86 -6.27 12.75
N GLN A 357 38.44 -6.72 13.93
CA GLN A 357 39.36 -7.22 14.96
C GLN A 357 38.70 -8.29 15.84
N ASP A 358 39.49 -9.10 16.53
CA ASP A 358 39.07 -10.25 17.33
C ASP A 358 39.30 -10.10 18.85
N GLU A 359 39.75 -8.92 19.29
CA GLU A 359 40.05 -8.68 20.71
C GLU A 359 38.80 -8.39 21.55
N THR A 360 37.82 -7.67 20.96
CA THR A 360 36.57 -7.28 21.63
C THR A 360 35.42 -7.63 20.69
N VAL A 361 34.71 -8.72 20.96
CA VAL A 361 33.71 -9.32 20.10
C VAL A 361 32.40 -9.51 20.87
N TYR A 362 31.26 -9.22 20.26
CA TYR A 362 29.95 -9.46 20.84
C TYR A 362 29.45 -10.88 20.54
N GLU A 363 29.44 -11.22 19.28
CA GLU A 363 29.01 -12.53 18.80
C GLU A 363 30.02 -13.01 17.74
N GLY A 364 30.32 -14.30 17.71
CA GLY A 364 31.25 -14.86 16.75
C GLY A 364 32.73 -14.58 17.05
N ARG A 365 33.49 -14.16 16.03
CA ARG A 365 34.97 -14.05 16.11
C ARG A 365 35.53 -12.67 15.80
N VAL A 366 34.78 -11.81 15.13
CA VAL A 366 35.31 -10.53 14.61
C VAL A 366 34.30 -9.42 14.75
N ALA A 367 34.65 -8.37 15.47
CA ALA A 367 33.87 -7.12 15.56
C ALA A 367 34.54 -5.98 14.76
N LEU A 368 33.80 -4.94 14.47
CA LEU A 368 34.27 -3.74 13.78
C LEU A 368 34.76 -2.68 14.78
N ALA A 369 36.06 -2.47 14.86
CA ALA A 369 36.63 -1.37 15.62
C ALA A 369 36.60 -0.05 14.82
N LEU A 370 36.06 1.00 15.44
CA LEU A 370 36.05 2.35 14.90
C LEU A 370 36.94 3.25 15.76
N LYS A 371 38.00 3.76 15.17
CA LYS A 371 38.87 4.75 15.82
C LYS A 371 38.61 6.12 15.22
N SER A 372 38.19 7.08 16.05
CA SER A 372 37.78 8.38 15.55
C SER A 372 37.98 9.55 16.52
N SER A 373 37.83 10.76 16.01
CA SER A 373 37.65 11.99 16.79
C SER A 373 36.31 12.70 16.45
N SER A 374 35.77 12.40 15.30
CA SER A 374 34.45 12.75 14.77
C SER A 374 34.30 11.85 13.55
N PHE A 375 33.20 11.14 13.43
CA PHE A 375 33.07 10.07 12.42
C PHE A 375 31.75 10.14 11.66
N THR A 376 31.80 9.66 10.42
CA THR A 376 30.65 9.27 9.64
C THR A 376 31.00 7.98 8.90
N VAL A 377 30.24 6.94 9.15
CA VAL A 377 30.32 5.65 8.45
C VAL A 377 28.99 5.43 7.73
N LYS A 378 29.05 5.07 6.47
CA LYS A 378 27.89 4.81 5.63
C LYS A 378 27.91 3.37 5.13
N TYR A 379 26.82 2.69 5.28
CA TYR A 379 26.55 1.45 4.55
C TYR A 379 25.63 1.77 3.38
N GLN A 380 26.10 1.51 2.17
CA GLN A 380 25.38 1.71 0.92
C GLN A 380 25.04 0.34 0.32
N LEU A 381 23.77 0.13 -0.02
CA LEU A 381 23.33 -1.09 -0.68
C LEU A 381 23.40 -0.97 -2.20
N ASP A 382 23.90 -2.01 -2.86
CA ASP A 382 23.95 -2.10 -4.32
C ASP A 382 22.55 -2.35 -4.91
N ASN A 383 21.76 -3.17 -4.23
CA ASN A 383 20.38 -3.50 -4.59
C ASN A 383 19.44 -3.22 -3.42
N PRO A 384 19.05 -1.94 -3.21
CA PRO A 384 18.27 -1.54 -2.06
C PRO A 384 16.94 -2.30 -1.97
N PRO A 385 16.70 -3.07 -0.89
CA PRO A 385 15.43 -3.74 -0.66
C PRO A 385 14.33 -2.77 -0.23
N ASN A 386 13.08 -3.22 -0.23
CA ASN A 386 12.00 -2.42 0.33
C ASN A 386 12.02 -2.50 1.87
N ILE A 387 12.02 -1.34 2.54
CA ILE A 387 12.19 -1.23 3.99
C ILE A 387 10.98 -1.76 4.78
N GLU A 388 9.78 -1.77 4.19
CA GLU A 388 8.55 -2.22 4.85
C GLU A 388 8.56 -3.73 5.19
N GLY A 389 9.47 -4.49 4.60
CA GLY A 389 9.68 -5.91 4.94
C GLY A 389 10.48 -6.14 6.22
N PHE A 390 10.97 -5.09 6.87
CA PHE A 390 11.82 -5.18 8.04
C PHE A 390 11.19 -4.52 9.27
N SER A 391 11.45 -5.09 10.45
CA SER A 391 10.94 -4.58 11.73
C SER A 391 11.85 -3.53 12.33
N SER A 392 13.16 -3.75 12.31
CA SER A 392 14.13 -2.91 13.00
C SER A 392 15.52 -2.96 12.36
N LEU A 393 16.36 -1.97 12.69
CA LEU A 393 17.80 -2.02 12.56
C LEU A 393 18.38 -2.39 13.93
N ARG A 394 19.13 -3.48 14.02
CA ARG A 394 19.75 -3.98 15.25
C ARG A 394 21.26 -4.00 15.11
N PHE A 395 21.96 -3.69 16.20
CA PHE A 395 23.41 -3.83 16.31
C PHE A 395 23.83 -3.85 17.78
N ALA A 396 25.03 -4.36 18.04
CA ALA A 396 25.69 -4.29 19.33
C ALA A 396 26.72 -3.15 19.33
N PHE A 397 26.79 -2.41 20.43
CA PHE A 397 27.75 -1.33 20.66
C PHE A 397 28.57 -1.61 21.92
N HIS A 398 29.88 -1.39 21.84
CA HIS A 398 30.78 -1.40 23.01
C HIS A 398 31.61 -0.12 23.02
N PRO A 399 31.61 0.67 24.10
CA PRO A 399 32.27 1.96 24.12
C PRO A 399 33.80 1.91 24.07
N GLY A 400 34.40 0.74 24.37
CA GLY A 400 35.84 0.62 24.42
C GLY A 400 36.53 1.67 25.30
N GLU A 401 37.53 2.35 24.76
CA GLU A 401 38.21 3.48 25.39
C GLU A 401 37.67 4.85 24.91
N ALA A 402 36.61 4.84 24.13
CA ALA A 402 36.05 6.08 23.60
C ALA A 402 35.46 6.97 24.70
N THR A 403 35.59 8.26 24.49
CA THR A 403 35.07 9.30 25.36
C THR A 403 34.14 10.25 24.60
N VAL A 404 33.21 10.86 25.30
CA VAL A 404 32.29 11.84 24.73
C VAL A 404 32.91 13.22 24.64
N GLY A 405 32.61 13.95 23.56
CA GLY A 405 33.03 15.35 23.40
C GLY A 405 32.00 16.33 23.95
N PHE A 406 32.19 17.61 23.66
CA PHE A 406 31.20 18.65 23.96
C PHE A 406 29.96 18.47 23.07
N LYS A 407 28.75 18.45 23.67
CA LYS A 407 27.48 18.07 23.01
C LYS A 407 27.62 16.71 22.35
N PRO A 408 27.63 15.63 23.15
CA PRO A 408 27.91 14.30 22.65
C PRO A 408 26.84 13.83 21.67
N THR A 409 27.29 13.23 20.58
CA THR A 409 26.42 12.63 19.57
C THR A 409 26.95 11.29 19.11
N PHE A 410 26.09 10.32 19.09
CA PHE A 410 26.19 9.10 18.29
C PHE A 410 24.83 8.86 17.65
N THR A 411 24.72 9.18 16.39
CA THR A 411 23.46 9.22 15.69
C THR A 411 23.42 8.14 14.61
N VAL A 412 22.30 7.49 14.53
CA VAL A 412 21.96 6.55 13.45
C VAL A 412 20.90 7.18 12.56
N MET A 413 21.11 7.10 11.26
CA MET A 413 20.21 7.66 10.26
C MET A 413 20.01 6.67 9.12
N VAL A 414 18.76 6.49 8.71
CA VAL A 414 18.36 5.63 7.61
C VAL A 414 17.86 6.49 6.46
N ASN A 415 18.32 6.21 5.25
CA ASN A 415 17.88 6.89 4.01
C ASN A 415 17.98 8.44 4.07
N HIS A 416 19.04 9.00 4.65
CA HIS A 416 19.24 10.47 4.77
C HIS A 416 18.10 11.22 5.49
N ARG A 417 17.23 10.55 6.26
CA ARG A 417 16.09 11.18 6.93
C ARG A 417 16.50 11.78 8.27
N LEU A 418 17.02 13.01 8.24
CA LEU A 418 17.47 13.73 9.44
C LEU A 418 16.38 13.89 10.52
N ASN A 419 15.13 14.04 10.12
CA ASN A 419 13.99 14.16 11.05
C ASN A 419 13.63 12.84 11.77
N LYS A 420 14.22 11.73 11.35
CA LYS A 420 14.09 10.40 11.96
C LYS A 420 15.43 9.86 12.46
N ALA A 421 16.48 10.68 12.45
CA ALA A 421 17.78 10.29 12.98
C ALA A 421 17.71 10.16 14.51
N VAL A 422 18.26 9.06 15.03
CA VAL A 422 18.23 8.71 16.46
C VAL A 422 19.60 8.99 17.06
N ASN A 423 19.70 9.95 17.99
CA ASN A 423 20.93 10.15 18.77
C ASN A 423 20.88 9.25 20.01
N LEU A 424 21.68 8.20 20.00
CA LEU A 424 21.69 7.14 21.02
C LEU A 424 22.20 7.60 22.39
N LEU A 425 22.95 8.71 22.45
CA LEU A 425 23.49 9.26 23.70
C LEU A 425 22.50 10.14 24.47
N THR A 426 21.40 10.54 23.81
CA THR A 426 20.38 11.43 24.40
C THR A 426 18.96 10.87 24.29
N ASN A 427 18.82 9.68 23.73
CA ASN A 427 17.52 9.02 23.64
C ASN A 427 17.20 8.31 24.97
N GLU A 428 15.99 8.53 25.48
CA GLU A 428 15.54 7.92 26.73
C GLU A 428 14.72 6.62 26.50
N THR A 429 14.53 6.23 25.24
CA THR A 429 13.78 5.01 24.90
C THR A 429 14.66 3.78 25.13
N GLU A 430 14.17 2.84 25.91
CA GLU A 430 14.84 1.56 26.15
C GLU A 430 15.14 0.84 24.82
N GLY A 431 16.34 0.29 24.69
CA GLY A 431 16.84 -0.35 23.47
C GLY A 431 17.26 0.62 22.36
N MET A 432 17.05 1.93 22.50
CA MET A 432 17.47 2.96 21.55
C MET A 432 18.48 3.94 22.17
N SER A 433 19.11 3.57 23.27
CA SER A 433 20.11 4.38 23.97
C SER A 433 21.36 3.56 24.28
N ILE A 434 22.50 4.26 24.41
CA ILE A 434 23.77 3.70 24.83
C ILE A 434 24.33 4.47 26.01
N ASP A 435 24.96 3.77 26.94
CA ASP A 435 25.64 4.35 28.11
C ASP A 435 27.15 4.19 27.93
N MET A 436 27.89 5.29 27.90
CA MET A 436 29.35 5.31 27.75
C MET A 436 30.11 4.85 29.00
N GLU A 437 29.45 4.83 30.16
CA GLU A 437 29.99 4.35 31.43
C GLU A 437 29.95 2.80 31.55
N VAL A 438 29.01 2.19 30.83
CA VAL A 438 28.89 0.72 30.79
C VAL A 438 29.92 0.16 29.84
N LYS A 439 30.99 -0.43 30.39
CA LYS A 439 32.10 -1.01 29.64
C LYS A 439 31.85 -2.46 29.26
N ASP A 440 30.67 -2.69 28.67
CA ASP A 440 30.22 -3.99 28.17
C ASP A 440 29.39 -3.76 26.90
N TRP A 441 29.06 -4.83 26.19
CA TRP A 441 28.26 -4.80 25.00
C TRP A 441 26.81 -4.39 25.31
N GLN A 442 26.29 -3.45 24.53
CA GLN A 442 24.93 -2.92 24.64
C GLN A 442 24.20 -3.16 23.32
N GLY A 443 23.07 -3.84 23.38
CA GLY A 443 22.19 -4.04 22.22
C GLY A 443 21.40 -2.77 21.89
N VAL A 444 21.37 -2.39 20.62
CA VAL A 444 20.56 -1.29 20.11
C VAL A 444 19.60 -1.82 19.07
N GLU A 445 18.32 -1.41 19.19
CA GLU A 445 17.29 -1.77 18.23
C GLU A 445 16.45 -0.55 17.86
N ILE A 446 16.51 -0.13 16.59
CA ILE A 446 15.81 1.05 16.07
C ILE A 446 14.64 0.58 15.20
N PRO A 447 13.38 0.84 15.60
CA PRO A 447 12.21 0.44 14.82
C PRO A 447 12.18 1.10 13.44
N LEU A 448 11.85 0.31 12.41
CA LEU A 448 11.74 0.76 11.03
C LEU A 448 10.28 0.95 10.57
N SER A 449 9.29 0.71 11.43
CA SER A 449 7.86 0.75 11.11
C SER A 449 7.37 2.08 10.53
N THR A 450 8.08 3.18 10.80
CA THR A 450 7.75 4.52 10.28
C THR A 450 8.45 4.86 8.96
N TYR A 451 9.36 4.02 8.48
CA TYR A 451 10.05 4.24 7.22
C TYR A 451 9.28 3.60 6.06
N ARG A 452 9.43 4.16 4.86
CA ARG A 452 8.78 3.69 3.63
C ARG A 452 9.74 3.76 2.46
N GLY A 453 9.52 2.90 1.46
CA GLY A 453 10.30 2.87 0.24
C GLY A 453 11.52 1.95 0.32
N ARG A 454 12.55 2.20 -0.47
CA ARG A 454 13.75 1.38 -0.50
C ARG A 454 14.70 1.73 0.64
N LEU A 455 15.39 0.73 1.20
CA LEU A 455 16.49 0.92 2.14
C LEU A 455 17.77 1.19 1.35
N GLU A 456 18.07 2.47 1.11
CA GLU A 456 19.22 2.88 0.28
C GLU A 456 20.52 2.91 1.06
N ASP A 457 20.51 3.50 2.26
CA ASP A 457 21.67 3.55 3.14
C ASP A 457 21.33 3.58 4.63
N VAL A 458 22.31 3.17 5.41
CA VAL A 458 22.35 3.33 6.86
C VAL A 458 23.61 4.09 7.21
N ARG A 459 23.50 5.13 8.05
CA ARG A 459 24.63 5.95 8.49
C ARG A 459 24.75 5.99 9.99
N PHE A 460 25.98 5.84 10.44
CA PHE A 460 26.41 6.03 11.82
C PHE A 460 27.32 7.27 11.84
N PHE A 461 26.99 8.27 12.63
CA PHE A 461 27.83 9.46 12.74
C PHE A 461 27.81 10.06 14.14
N GLY A 462 28.89 10.74 14.50
CA GLY A 462 29.00 11.33 15.82
C GLY A 462 30.36 11.93 16.13
N ASN A 463 30.56 12.27 17.40
CA ASN A 463 31.76 12.92 17.90
C ASN A 463 32.43 12.15 19.07
N LEU A 464 32.30 10.83 19.08
CA LEU A 464 33.06 9.98 19.99
C LEU A 464 34.57 10.05 19.67
N ARG A 465 35.40 10.11 20.68
CA ARG A 465 36.87 10.22 20.55
C ARG A 465 37.53 8.99 21.14
N GLY A 466 38.33 8.29 20.37
CA GLY A 466 38.99 7.04 20.74
C GLY A 466 38.44 5.85 19.95
N THR A 467 38.67 4.67 20.46
CA THR A 467 38.22 3.41 19.83
C THR A 467 36.95 2.91 20.51
N PHE A 468 35.93 2.61 19.72
CA PHE A 468 34.71 1.91 20.12
C PHE A 468 34.42 0.81 19.11
N TYR A 469 33.46 -0.06 19.41
CA TYR A 469 33.20 -1.24 18.60
C TYR A 469 31.72 -1.35 18.24
N LEU A 470 31.46 -1.84 17.03
CA LEU A 470 30.14 -2.25 16.55
C LEU A 470 30.21 -3.72 16.12
N ASP A 471 29.14 -4.45 16.35
CA ASP A 471 29.02 -5.84 15.90
C ASP A 471 27.57 -6.20 15.63
N ASP A 472 27.35 -7.33 14.95
CA ASP A 472 26.03 -7.86 14.63
C ASP A 472 25.09 -6.82 14.04
N ILE A 473 25.59 -6.01 13.09
CA ILE A 473 24.79 -4.97 12.45
C ILE A 473 23.91 -5.61 11.40
N ARG A 474 22.60 -5.59 11.62
CA ARG A 474 21.62 -6.19 10.69
C ARG A 474 20.31 -5.44 10.67
N VAL A 475 19.58 -5.56 9.55
CA VAL A 475 18.19 -5.13 9.43
C VAL A 475 17.33 -6.38 9.59
N VAL A 476 16.56 -6.41 10.66
CA VAL A 476 15.81 -7.60 11.11
C VAL A 476 14.56 -7.78 10.26
N ALA A 477 14.39 -8.96 9.70
CA ALA A 477 13.19 -9.31 8.93
C ALA A 477 11.93 -9.21 9.80
N ALA A 478 10.87 -8.63 9.25
CA ALA A 478 9.59 -8.58 9.95
C ALA A 478 8.98 -9.98 10.01
N THR A 479 8.60 -10.41 11.21
CA THR A 479 7.80 -11.64 11.35
C THR A 479 6.35 -11.34 10.97
N PRO A 480 5.64 -12.23 10.25
CA PRO A 480 4.21 -12.07 10.02
C PRO A 480 3.50 -11.94 11.37
N PRO A 481 2.50 -11.03 11.50
CA PRO A 481 1.64 -11.05 12.68
C PRO A 481 1.00 -12.44 12.80
N PRO A 482 0.85 -12.98 14.01
CA PRO A 482 0.14 -14.23 14.18
C PRO A 482 -1.24 -14.06 13.54
N SER A 483 -1.58 -14.91 12.58
CA SER A 483 -2.88 -14.87 11.93
C SER A 483 -3.95 -14.93 13.01
N SER A 484 -4.88 -13.97 13.02
CA SER A 484 -5.94 -13.84 14.02
C SER A 484 -7.00 -14.96 13.96
N THR A 485 -6.72 -16.01 13.23
CA THR A 485 -7.42 -17.28 13.23
C THR A 485 -6.51 -18.38 13.77
N ALA A 486 -6.26 -18.36 15.06
CA ALA A 486 -5.84 -19.57 15.75
C ALA A 486 -7.05 -20.52 15.86
N ILE A 487 -7.41 -21.14 14.78
CA ILE A 487 -7.99 -22.47 14.85
C ILE A 487 -6.80 -23.39 15.07
N THR A 488 -6.78 -24.00 16.24
CA THR A 488 -5.87 -25.09 16.55
C THR A 488 -6.25 -26.26 15.66
N GLU A 489 -5.86 -26.21 14.40
CA GLU A 489 -5.84 -27.39 13.56
C GLU A 489 -4.45 -28.02 13.70
N THR A 490 -4.45 -29.17 14.31
CA THR A 490 -3.40 -30.16 14.10
C THR A 490 -3.08 -30.18 12.60
N HIS A 491 -1.85 -29.83 12.22
CA HIS A 491 -1.34 -29.93 10.87
C HIS A 491 -1.43 -31.40 10.39
N THR A 492 -2.58 -31.77 9.90
CA THR A 492 -2.64 -32.82 8.89
C THR A 492 -2.18 -32.11 7.61
N VAL A 493 -1.02 -32.47 7.11
CA VAL A 493 -0.56 -32.09 5.77
C VAL A 493 -1.67 -32.45 4.82
N SER A 494 -2.44 -31.47 4.34
CA SER A 494 -3.48 -31.73 3.35
C SER A 494 -2.79 -32.11 2.05
N LEU A 495 -2.91 -33.36 1.69
CA LEU A 495 -2.40 -33.86 0.42
C LEU A 495 -3.09 -33.11 -0.74
N PRO A 496 -2.38 -32.81 -1.83
CA PRO A 496 -2.96 -32.20 -3.01
C PRO A 496 -4.19 -33.00 -3.47
N GLN A 497 -5.27 -32.31 -3.81
CA GLN A 497 -6.53 -32.97 -4.23
C GLN A 497 -6.51 -33.37 -5.72
N THR A 498 -5.59 -32.78 -6.51
CA THR A 498 -5.54 -32.96 -7.97
C THR A 498 -4.11 -33.16 -8.45
N PHE A 499 -3.95 -33.91 -9.55
CA PHE A 499 -2.70 -34.00 -10.30
C PHE A 499 -2.54 -32.72 -11.12
N ILE A 500 -1.47 -31.95 -10.88
CA ILE A 500 -1.23 -30.65 -11.54
C ILE A 500 0.24 -30.51 -11.87
N LEU A 501 0.52 -30.07 -13.09
CA LEU A 501 1.83 -29.55 -13.51
C LEU A 501 1.71 -28.03 -13.67
N PHE A 502 2.56 -27.28 -12.98
CA PHE A 502 2.52 -25.82 -13.03
C PHE A 502 3.44 -25.28 -14.13
N GLN A 503 3.12 -24.07 -14.61
CA GLN A 503 4.01 -23.35 -15.53
C GLN A 503 5.36 -23.10 -14.86
N ASN A 504 6.45 -23.37 -15.60
CA ASN A 504 7.80 -23.11 -15.11
C ASN A 504 8.07 -21.60 -14.94
N TYR A 505 8.90 -21.28 -13.95
CA TYR A 505 9.29 -19.89 -13.70
C TYR A 505 10.78 -19.78 -13.34
N PRO A 506 11.50 -18.76 -13.90
CA PRO A 506 11.05 -17.84 -14.94
C PRO A 506 10.77 -18.54 -16.28
N ASN A 507 9.89 -17.95 -17.09
CA ASN A 507 9.68 -18.34 -18.48
C ASN A 507 9.32 -17.10 -19.32
N PRO A 508 10.17 -16.61 -20.24
CA PRO A 508 11.47 -17.19 -20.62
C PRO A 508 12.54 -17.21 -19.53
N PHE A 509 13.54 -18.07 -19.66
CA PHE A 509 14.69 -18.14 -18.75
C PHE A 509 16.02 -18.25 -19.50
N ASN A 510 17.13 -17.82 -18.87
CA ASN A 510 18.46 -17.82 -19.46
C ASN A 510 19.48 -18.73 -18.74
N SER A 511 19.36 -18.93 -17.44
CA SER A 511 20.30 -19.74 -16.67
C SER A 511 19.64 -20.97 -16.04
N ALA A 512 18.47 -20.81 -15.45
CA ALA A 512 17.69 -21.90 -14.87
C ALA A 512 16.23 -21.51 -14.70
N THR A 513 15.37 -22.52 -14.62
CA THR A 513 13.94 -22.38 -14.31
C THR A 513 13.52 -23.42 -13.28
N VAL A 514 12.41 -23.16 -12.61
CA VAL A 514 11.81 -24.05 -11.64
C VAL A 514 10.50 -24.59 -12.20
N ILE A 515 10.34 -25.90 -12.16
CA ILE A 515 9.13 -26.62 -12.54
C ILE A 515 8.53 -27.20 -11.27
N ARG A 516 7.23 -26.99 -11.08
CA ARG A 516 6.49 -27.49 -9.92
C ARG A 516 5.38 -28.42 -10.35
N PHE A 517 5.09 -29.43 -9.54
CA PHE A 517 3.96 -30.31 -9.74
C PHE A 517 3.39 -30.85 -8.43
N ALA A 518 2.13 -31.27 -8.46
CA ALA A 518 1.41 -31.83 -7.32
C ALA A 518 0.81 -33.18 -7.64
N LEU A 519 0.94 -34.13 -6.70
CA LEU A 519 0.43 -35.48 -6.79
C LEU A 519 -0.62 -35.73 -5.70
N PRO A 520 -1.87 -36.01 -6.04
CA PRO A 520 -2.91 -36.30 -5.04
C PRO A 520 -2.72 -37.68 -4.40
N VAL A 521 -2.08 -38.59 -5.11
CA VAL A 521 -1.82 -39.99 -4.68
C VAL A 521 -0.37 -40.31 -5.01
N GLY A 522 0.29 -41.06 -4.12
CA GLY A 522 1.67 -41.53 -4.36
C GLY A 522 1.68 -42.57 -5.49
N GLY A 523 2.77 -42.55 -6.27
CA GLY A 523 2.95 -43.48 -7.41
C GLY A 523 4.23 -43.16 -8.18
N ASP A 524 4.49 -43.98 -9.20
CA ASP A 524 5.57 -43.69 -10.14
C ASP A 524 5.23 -42.49 -11.03
N VAL A 525 6.18 -41.59 -11.19
CA VAL A 525 6.01 -40.40 -12.03
C VAL A 525 7.26 -40.17 -12.88
N GLU A 526 7.09 -39.53 -14.03
CA GLU A 526 8.14 -39.05 -14.89
C GLU A 526 7.89 -37.60 -15.29
N LEU A 527 8.87 -36.72 -15.00
CA LEU A 527 8.92 -35.34 -15.53
C LEU A 527 10.10 -35.24 -16.51
N SER A 528 9.80 -35.00 -17.78
CA SER A 528 10.78 -34.98 -18.84
C SER A 528 10.64 -33.76 -19.74
N ILE A 529 11.77 -33.32 -20.33
CA ILE A 529 11.85 -32.19 -21.28
C ILE A 529 11.95 -32.75 -22.70
N PHE A 530 11.25 -32.11 -23.64
CA PHE A 530 11.21 -32.49 -25.04
C PHE A 530 11.52 -31.28 -25.95
N ASN A 531 12.19 -31.51 -27.08
CA ASN A 531 12.27 -30.52 -28.14
C ASN A 531 10.98 -30.51 -28.98
N LEU A 532 10.88 -29.57 -29.95
CA LEU A 532 9.70 -29.46 -30.80
C LEU A 532 9.54 -30.65 -31.78
N ALA A 533 10.58 -31.46 -31.99
CA ALA A 533 10.50 -32.70 -32.75
C ALA A 533 9.94 -33.88 -31.91
N GLY A 534 9.61 -33.64 -30.64
CA GLY A 534 9.09 -34.65 -29.71
C GLY A 534 10.17 -35.58 -29.15
N GLN A 535 11.44 -35.29 -29.36
CA GLN A 535 12.54 -36.05 -28.78
C GLN A 535 12.76 -35.61 -27.34
N ARG A 536 12.91 -36.56 -26.41
CA ARG A 536 13.24 -36.28 -25.02
C ARG A 536 14.70 -35.83 -24.95
N VAL A 537 14.95 -34.67 -24.33
CA VAL A 537 16.27 -34.08 -24.18
C VAL A 537 16.77 -34.14 -22.73
N ALA A 538 15.86 -34.18 -21.75
CA ALA A 538 16.25 -34.35 -20.34
C ALA A 538 15.14 -35.07 -19.55
N THR A 539 15.55 -35.81 -18.50
CA THR A 539 14.65 -36.41 -17.52
C THR A 539 14.94 -35.80 -16.15
N LEU A 540 14.00 -35.03 -15.63
CA LEU A 540 14.18 -34.28 -14.39
C LEU A 540 13.76 -35.07 -13.15
N VAL A 541 12.72 -35.89 -13.28
CA VAL A 541 12.19 -36.77 -12.23
C VAL A 541 11.79 -38.09 -12.85
N GLN A 542 12.16 -39.19 -12.18
CA GLN A 542 11.71 -40.55 -12.54
C GLN A 542 11.63 -41.42 -11.30
N GLY A 543 10.54 -42.21 -11.17
CA GLY A 543 10.34 -43.20 -10.12
C GLY A 543 9.26 -42.79 -9.11
N ALA A 544 9.13 -43.61 -8.05
CA ALA A 544 8.09 -43.45 -7.05
C ALA A 544 8.20 -42.15 -6.25
N ARG A 545 7.08 -41.48 -6.08
CA ARG A 545 6.90 -40.30 -5.21
C ARG A 545 5.66 -40.51 -4.35
N GLU A 546 5.72 -39.99 -3.13
CA GLU A 546 4.54 -39.96 -2.26
C GLU A 546 3.54 -38.88 -2.73
N ALA A 547 2.31 -38.89 -2.20
CA ALA A 547 1.40 -37.76 -2.41
C ALA A 547 1.99 -36.49 -1.82
N GLY A 548 1.95 -35.38 -2.57
CA GLY A 548 2.59 -34.13 -2.14
C GLY A 548 2.89 -33.19 -3.29
N THR A 549 3.51 -32.05 -2.97
CA THR A 549 3.95 -31.04 -3.94
C THR A 549 5.47 -31.09 -4.08
N TYR A 550 5.95 -31.07 -5.33
CA TYR A 550 7.34 -31.20 -5.70
C TYR A 550 7.82 -29.99 -6.49
N THR A 551 9.10 -29.65 -6.28
CA THR A 551 9.77 -28.54 -6.98
C THR A 551 11.07 -29.05 -7.57
N VAL A 552 11.29 -28.82 -8.85
CA VAL A 552 12.46 -29.30 -9.61
C VAL A 552 13.10 -28.14 -10.36
N ARG A 553 14.38 -27.95 -10.19
CA ARG A 553 15.15 -26.95 -10.94
C ARG A 553 15.75 -27.57 -12.18
N TRP A 554 15.67 -26.85 -13.32
CA TRP A 554 16.32 -27.21 -14.57
C TRP A 554 17.15 -26.05 -15.11
N ASP A 555 18.39 -26.31 -15.47
CA ASP A 555 19.39 -25.32 -15.92
C ASP A 555 19.54 -25.24 -17.45
N GLY A 556 18.62 -25.85 -18.22
CA GLY A 556 18.66 -25.86 -19.67
C GLY A 556 19.73 -26.78 -20.27
N ARG A 557 20.09 -27.86 -19.56
CA ARG A 557 21.01 -28.90 -20.04
C ARG A 557 20.26 -30.19 -20.33
N ASP A 558 20.85 -31.00 -21.22
CA ASP A 558 20.36 -32.36 -21.48
C ASP A 558 20.84 -33.36 -20.42
N ASP A 559 20.45 -34.64 -20.61
CA ASP A 559 20.85 -35.74 -19.69
C ASP A 559 22.38 -36.01 -19.70
N ASP A 560 23.11 -35.57 -20.74
CA ASP A 560 24.57 -35.67 -20.84
C ASP A 560 25.27 -34.42 -20.24
N GLY A 561 24.52 -33.46 -19.71
CA GLY A 561 25.01 -32.21 -19.14
C GLY A 561 25.41 -31.15 -20.19
N GLN A 562 25.10 -31.37 -21.48
CA GLN A 562 25.37 -30.42 -22.54
C GLN A 562 24.33 -29.30 -22.56
N ALA A 563 24.80 -28.09 -22.81
CA ALA A 563 23.93 -26.92 -22.88
C ALA A 563 23.04 -26.98 -24.14
N LEU A 564 21.73 -26.90 -23.95
CA LEU A 564 20.77 -26.84 -25.06
C LEU A 564 20.70 -25.44 -25.66
N ALA A 565 20.38 -25.35 -26.95
CA ALA A 565 20.25 -24.08 -27.66
C ALA A 565 19.04 -23.28 -27.22
N SER A 566 19.09 -21.94 -27.44
CA SER A 566 17.90 -21.10 -27.27
C SER A 566 16.74 -21.63 -28.14
N GLY A 567 15.57 -21.71 -27.57
CA GLY A 567 14.39 -22.25 -28.25
C GLY A 567 13.25 -22.62 -27.36
N VAL A 568 12.17 -23.06 -27.99
CA VAL A 568 10.98 -23.56 -27.31
C VAL A 568 11.16 -25.05 -27.05
N TYR A 569 10.88 -25.43 -25.79
CA TYR A 569 10.84 -26.81 -25.33
C TYR A 569 9.49 -27.09 -24.68
N LEU A 570 9.16 -28.37 -24.55
CA LEU A 570 7.98 -28.85 -23.83
C LEU A 570 8.46 -29.65 -22.61
N TYR A 571 7.82 -29.47 -21.48
CA TYR A 571 8.01 -30.37 -20.35
C TYR A 571 6.70 -31.09 -20.02
N ARG A 572 6.81 -32.35 -19.73
CA ARG A 572 5.69 -33.25 -19.53
C ARG A 572 5.85 -34.03 -18.25
N LEU A 573 4.81 -33.98 -17.41
CA LEU A 573 4.63 -34.83 -16.25
C LEU A 573 3.64 -35.95 -16.61
N ARG A 574 3.96 -37.17 -16.26
CA ARG A 574 3.03 -38.32 -16.39
C ARG A 574 3.10 -39.22 -15.17
N THR A 575 2.00 -39.90 -14.84
CA THR A 575 1.99 -41.01 -13.89
C THR A 575 2.52 -42.28 -14.55
N GLY A 576 3.08 -43.20 -13.76
CA GLY A 576 3.65 -44.46 -14.26
C GLY A 576 2.64 -45.35 -14.98
N ASP A 577 1.37 -45.31 -14.63
CA ASP A 577 0.25 -45.98 -15.31
C ASP A 577 -0.19 -45.24 -16.60
N GLY A 578 0.32 -44.04 -16.83
CA GLY A 578 0.00 -43.21 -17.98
C GLY A 578 -1.43 -42.65 -18.01
N GLN A 579 -2.19 -42.78 -16.92
CA GLN A 579 -3.56 -42.27 -16.85
C GLN A 579 -3.65 -40.76 -16.72
N GLN A 580 -2.63 -40.13 -16.11
CA GLN A 580 -2.56 -38.68 -15.98
C GLN A 580 -1.31 -38.16 -16.70
N VAL A 581 -1.51 -37.19 -17.58
CA VAL A 581 -0.44 -36.53 -18.35
C VAL A 581 -0.75 -35.05 -18.50
N GLU A 582 0.20 -34.23 -18.09
CA GLU A 582 0.15 -32.79 -18.35
C GLU A 582 1.42 -32.32 -19.06
N THR A 583 1.28 -31.34 -19.95
CA THR A 583 2.40 -30.83 -20.76
C THR A 583 2.31 -29.30 -20.87
N TRP A 584 3.43 -28.66 -20.62
CA TRP A 584 3.57 -27.22 -20.73
C TRP A 584 4.75 -26.83 -21.63
N LYS A 585 4.72 -25.58 -22.10
CA LYS A 585 5.75 -24.98 -22.94
C LYS A 585 6.68 -24.09 -22.13
N LEU A 586 7.98 -24.14 -22.38
CA LEU A 586 8.98 -23.25 -21.85
C LEU A 586 9.86 -22.65 -22.95
N LEU A 587 10.45 -21.49 -22.69
CA LEU A 587 11.33 -20.78 -23.62
C LEU A 587 12.69 -20.56 -22.95
N LEU A 588 13.71 -21.23 -23.49
CA LEU A 588 15.12 -21.05 -23.10
C LEU A 588 15.75 -19.95 -23.97
N LEU A 589 16.37 -18.98 -23.33
CA LEU A 589 17.16 -17.91 -23.96
C LEU A 589 18.61 -18.02 -23.49
N ARG A 590 19.56 -18.05 -24.40
CA ARG A 590 21.02 -18.05 -24.10
C ARG A 590 21.74 -16.99 -24.89
#